data_8f4ff6b8865dd09bd8ac6c0301bc5dd5
#
_entry.id   8f4ff6b8865dd09bd8ac6c0301bc5dd5
#
_cell.length_a   1.000
_cell.length_b   1.000
_cell.length_c   1.000
_cell.angle_alpha   90.00
_cell.angle_beta   90.00
_cell.angle_gamma   90.00
#
_symmetry.space_group_name_H-M   'P 1'
#
loop_
_entity.id
_entity.type
_entity.pdbx_description
1 polymer ?
#
loop_
_entity_poly.entity_id
_entity_poly.type
_entity_poly.pdbx_seq_one_letter_code
_entity_poly.pdbx_strand_id
1 'polypeptide(L)'
;HCGLVGSEMCIRDSGLPDDIVQRQPFPGPGLGVRIIGEVTPDKVETLQHADFIVREELAKAGLEREIWQSFAVLPDIRSVGVMGDERTYGYPIIIRAVTSEDAMTADWARIPYDVLEAMSSRIINEVPGVNRCAYDITSKPPGTIEWE
;
A
#
# COMPACT_ATOMS: atom_id res chain seq x y z
N HIS A 1 -0.58 24.37 17.72
CA HIS A 1 -0.44 22.98 17.32
C HIS A 1 -1.54 22.59 16.34
N CYS A 2 -1.16 21.98 15.23
CA CYS A 2 -2.12 21.55 14.22
C CYS A 2 -2.54 20.10 14.49
N GLY A 3 -3.85 19.85 14.46
CA GLY A 3 -4.36 18.49 14.53
C GLY A 3 -4.09 17.72 13.24
N LEU A 4 -4.43 16.43 13.21
CA LEU A 4 -4.19 15.58 12.05
C LEU A 4 -4.82 16.12 10.76
N VAL A 5 -6.03 16.64 10.85
CA VAL A 5 -6.77 17.15 9.69
C VAL A 5 -6.16 18.44 9.17
N GLY A 6 -5.64 19.29 10.06
CA GLY A 6 -5.05 20.56 9.69
C GLY A 6 -3.55 20.54 9.39
N SER A 7 -2.90 19.39 9.55
CA SER A 7 -1.44 19.31 9.46
C SER A 7 -0.88 19.70 8.10
N GLU A 8 -1.55 19.34 7.01
CA GLU A 8 -1.13 19.72 5.67
C GLU A 8 -1.16 21.22 5.44
N MET A 9 -2.21 21.88 5.92
CA MET A 9 -2.34 23.33 5.84
C MET A 9 -1.24 24.02 6.63
N CYS A 10 -0.94 23.52 7.81
CA CYS A 10 0.15 24.08 8.63
C CYS A 10 1.51 23.90 7.99
N ILE A 11 1.76 22.76 7.36
CA ILE A 11 2.99 22.51 6.62
C ILE A 11 3.11 23.47 5.43
N ARG A 12 2.04 23.70 4.69
CA ARG A 12 2.02 24.66 3.57
C ARG A 12 2.31 26.08 4.06
N ASP A 13 1.68 26.47 5.16
CA ASP A 13 1.88 27.79 5.74
C ASP A 13 3.33 28.00 6.18
N SER A 14 4.06 26.93 6.53
CA SER A 14 5.47 27.01 6.88
C SER A 14 6.41 27.14 5.67
N GLY A 15 5.88 27.06 4.46
CA GLY A 15 6.68 27.22 3.24
C GLY A 15 7.46 25.99 2.82
N LEU A 16 7.10 24.80 3.28
CA LEU A 16 7.75 23.56 2.89
C LEU A 16 7.45 23.20 1.41
N PRO A 17 8.38 22.45 0.75
CA PRO A 17 8.15 22.03 -0.63
C PRO A 17 6.88 21.20 -0.81
N ASP A 18 6.26 21.31 -1.98
CA ASP A 18 5.01 20.61 -2.30
C ASP A 18 5.12 19.09 -2.19
N ASP A 19 6.25 18.51 -2.53
CA ASP A 19 6.45 17.06 -2.42
C ASP A 19 6.34 16.56 -0.99
N ILE A 20 6.75 17.36 -0.01
CA ILE A 20 6.56 17.06 1.40
C ILE A 20 5.10 17.26 1.80
N VAL A 21 4.47 18.36 1.34
CA VAL A 21 3.08 18.68 1.66
C VAL A 21 2.11 17.65 1.09
N GLN A 22 2.41 17.14 -0.11
CA GLN A 22 1.57 16.15 -0.80
C GLN A 22 1.80 14.71 -0.33
N ARG A 23 2.64 14.52 0.67
CA ARG A 23 2.95 13.21 1.21
C ARG A 23 1.69 12.52 1.72
N GLN A 24 1.56 11.24 1.37
CA GLN A 24 0.45 10.43 1.86
C GLN A 24 0.50 10.27 3.39
N PRO A 25 -0.68 10.17 4.04
CA PRO A 25 -0.70 9.86 5.47
C PRO A 25 -0.02 8.52 5.73
N PHE A 26 0.68 8.44 6.86
CA PHE A 26 1.38 7.24 7.29
C PHE A 26 0.89 6.88 8.70
N PRO A 27 0.66 5.60 9.00
CA PRO A 27 0.15 5.21 10.32
C PRO A 27 1.16 5.53 11.42
N GLY A 28 0.65 5.97 12.59
CA GLY A 28 1.48 6.27 13.75
C GLY A 28 2.38 5.11 14.18
N PRO A 29 1.89 3.83 14.19
CA PRO A 29 2.75 2.67 14.51
C PRO A 29 3.77 2.32 13.42
N GLY A 30 3.73 2.98 12.26
CA GLY A 30 4.63 2.69 11.15
C GLY A 30 4.21 1.49 10.33
N LEU A 31 5.16 0.91 9.60
CA LEU A 31 4.90 -0.21 8.71
C LEU A 31 4.41 -1.47 9.43
N GLY A 32 4.69 -1.60 10.72
CA GLY A 32 4.27 -2.78 11.47
C GLY A 32 2.77 -3.03 11.45
N VAL A 33 1.96 -1.98 11.34
CA VAL A 33 0.50 -2.11 11.26
C VAL A 33 0.04 -2.76 9.95
N ARG A 34 0.88 -2.76 8.94
CA ARG A 34 0.60 -3.35 7.62
C ARG A 34 1.10 -4.79 7.50
N ILE A 35 1.75 -5.29 8.54
CA ILE A 35 2.10 -6.71 8.67
C ILE A 35 1.10 -7.32 9.64
N ILE A 36 0.26 -8.22 9.14
CA ILE A 36 -0.72 -8.90 9.98
C ILE A 36 -0.03 -10.09 10.62
N GLY A 37 -0.09 -10.16 11.95
CA GLY A 37 0.60 -11.20 12.71
C GLY A 37 1.95 -10.72 13.26
N GLU A 38 2.88 -11.65 13.44
CA GLU A 38 4.19 -11.34 13.99
C GLU A 38 5.03 -10.48 13.05
N VAL A 39 5.58 -9.39 13.56
CA VAL A 39 6.49 -8.52 12.82
C VAL A 39 7.92 -9.04 12.96
N THR A 40 8.54 -9.37 11.83
CA THR A 40 9.93 -9.82 11.79
C THR A 40 10.72 -8.93 10.83
N PRO A 41 12.06 -8.85 10.97
CA PRO A 41 12.88 -8.06 10.03
C PRO A 41 12.69 -8.48 8.57
N ASP A 42 12.58 -9.78 8.31
CA ASP A 42 12.37 -10.28 6.95
C ASP A 42 11.04 -9.83 6.36
N LYS A 43 9.97 -9.85 7.18
CA LYS A 43 8.65 -9.40 6.75
C LYS A 43 8.63 -7.89 6.49
N VAL A 44 9.32 -7.12 7.32
CA VAL A 44 9.44 -5.67 7.12
C VAL A 44 10.14 -5.37 5.80
N GLU A 45 11.23 -6.05 5.51
CA GLU A 45 11.96 -5.87 4.25
C GLU A 45 11.10 -6.24 3.04
N THR A 46 10.40 -7.35 3.10
CA THR A 46 9.46 -7.80 2.06
C THR A 46 8.38 -6.75 1.82
N LEU A 47 7.78 -6.25 2.88
CA LEU A 47 6.73 -5.24 2.80
C LEU A 47 7.26 -3.92 2.23
N GLN A 48 8.41 -3.46 2.69
CA GLN A 48 9.03 -2.23 2.18
C GLN A 48 9.29 -2.31 0.69
N HIS A 49 9.81 -3.44 0.23
CA HIS A 49 10.09 -3.65 -1.19
C HIS A 49 8.79 -3.63 -2.02
N ALA A 50 7.76 -4.33 -1.56
CA ALA A 50 6.46 -4.34 -2.23
C ALA A 50 5.82 -2.95 -2.25
N ASP A 51 5.86 -2.26 -1.12
CA ASP A 51 5.31 -0.91 -0.99
C ASP A 51 6.00 0.09 -1.92
N PHE A 52 7.31 -0.01 -2.04
CA PHE A 52 8.09 0.81 -2.97
C PHE A 52 7.62 0.60 -4.42
N ILE A 53 7.41 -0.65 -4.82
CA ILE A 53 6.95 -0.98 -6.18
C ILE A 53 5.57 -0.38 -6.44
N VAL A 54 4.65 -0.49 -5.47
CA VAL A 54 3.31 0.09 -5.60
C VAL A 54 3.40 1.60 -5.83
N ARG A 55 4.17 2.28 -5.01
CA ARG A 55 4.33 3.73 -5.13
C ARG A 55 4.98 4.15 -6.43
N GLU A 56 5.99 3.42 -6.86
CA GLU A 56 6.69 3.74 -8.11
C GLU A 56 5.78 3.57 -9.32
N GLU A 57 4.98 2.50 -9.37
CA GLU A 57 4.05 2.28 -10.49
C GLU A 57 2.93 3.32 -10.51
N LEU A 58 2.44 3.73 -9.34
CA LEU A 58 1.46 4.81 -9.27
C LEU A 58 2.06 6.15 -9.73
N ALA A 59 3.30 6.41 -9.37
CA ALA A 59 4.01 7.61 -9.81
C ALA A 59 4.18 7.65 -11.32
N LYS A 60 4.59 6.55 -11.92
CA LYS A 60 4.75 6.43 -13.37
C LYS A 60 3.42 6.65 -14.11
N ALA A 61 2.32 6.24 -13.51
CA ALA A 61 1.00 6.38 -14.09
C ALA A 61 0.38 7.77 -13.84
N GLY A 62 1.02 8.61 -13.03
CA GLY A 62 0.53 9.94 -12.70
C GLY A 62 -0.67 9.94 -11.75
N LEU A 63 -0.83 8.91 -10.94
CA LEU A 63 -2.00 8.72 -10.07
C LEU A 63 -1.78 9.14 -8.61
N GLU A 64 -0.58 9.58 -8.27
CA GLU A 64 -0.21 9.89 -6.87
C GLU A 64 -1.13 10.90 -6.20
N ARG A 65 -1.58 11.92 -6.94
CA ARG A 65 -2.39 12.99 -6.37
C ARG A 65 -3.87 12.64 -6.25
N GLU A 66 -4.34 11.72 -7.09
CA GLU A 66 -5.73 11.28 -7.09
C GLU A 66 -6.03 10.29 -5.98
N ILE A 67 -5.02 9.60 -5.51
CA ILE A 67 -5.14 8.55 -4.50
C ILE A 67 -4.79 9.13 -3.15
N TRP A 68 -5.73 9.05 -2.20
CA TRP A 68 -5.55 9.52 -0.82
C TRP A 68 -4.44 8.76 -0.11
N GLN A 69 -4.47 7.44 -0.22
CA GLN A 69 -3.51 6.57 0.43
C GLN A 69 -3.37 5.27 -0.36
N SER A 70 -2.14 4.81 -0.50
CA SER A 70 -1.83 3.53 -1.16
C SER A 70 -0.71 2.83 -0.42
N PHE A 71 -0.80 1.52 -0.30
CA PHE A 71 0.20 0.75 0.40
C PHE A 71 0.05 -0.74 0.10
N ALA A 72 1.07 -1.51 0.50
CA ALA A 72 1.04 -2.95 0.48
C ALA A 72 0.75 -3.49 1.88
N VAL A 73 0.11 -4.64 1.96
CA VAL A 73 -0.19 -5.36 3.21
C VAL A 73 0.38 -6.76 3.11
N LEU A 74 1.03 -7.23 4.17
CA LEU A 74 1.54 -8.59 4.27
C LEU A 74 0.71 -9.35 5.31
N PRO A 75 -0.27 -10.17 4.87
CA PRO A 75 -1.09 -10.94 5.80
C PRO A 75 -0.35 -12.19 6.30
N ASP A 76 -0.77 -12.67 7.46
CA ASP A 76 -0.17 -13.85 8.10
C ASP A 76 -0.77 -15.14 7.55
N ILE A 77 -0.60 -15.36 6.26
CA ILE A 77 -1.01 -16.59 5.58
C ILE A 77 0.05 -17.00 4.58
N ARG A 78 0.01 -18.25 4.16
CA ARG A 78 0.84 -18.75 3.08
C ARG A 78 0.00 -18.95 1.83
N SER A 79 0.55 -18.61 0.70
CA SER A 79 -0.08 -18.80 -0.60
C SER A 79 0.62 -19.92 -1.36
N VAL A 80 -0.18 -20.76 -2.00
CA VAL A 80 0.35 -21.81 -2.85
C VAL A 80 0.69 -21.22 -4.22
N GLY A 81 1.91 -21.49 -4.68
CA GLY A 81 2.37 -21.13 -6.01
C GLY A 81 2.88 -22.33 -6.76
N VAL A 82 3.19 -22.11 -8.02
CA VAL A 82 3.78 -23.14 -8.88
C VAL A 82 5.05 -22.57 -9.50
N MET A 83 6.15 -23.29 -9.37
CA MET A 83 7.39 -22.95 -10.03
C MET A 83 7.90 -24.19 -10.75
N GLY A 84 7.81 -24.17 -12.09
CA GLY A 84 8.03 -25.36 -12.89
C GLY A 84 6.96 -26.41 -12.60
N ASP A 85 7.38 -27.64 -12.25
CA ASP A 85 6.46 -28.73 -11.90
C ASP A 85 6.20 -28.84 -10.39
N GLU A 86 6.78 -27.95 -9.58
CA GLU A 86 6.69 -28.02 -8.12
C GLU A 86 5.73 -26.99 -7.56
N ARG A 87 5.04 -27.39 -6.48
CA ARG A 87 4.25 -26.46 -5.67
C ARG A 87 5.19 -25.73 -4.71
N THR A 88 4.98 -24.43 -4.61
CA THR A 88 5.73 -23.60 -3.67
C THR A 88 4.77 -22.95 -2.68
N TYR A 89 5.29 -22.57 -1.52
CA TYR A 89 4.55 -21.80 -0.54
C TYR A 89 5.25 -20.48 -0.33
N GLY A 90 4.50 -19.41 -0.47
CA GLY A 90 5.02 -18.06 -0.30
C GLY A 90 4.02 -17.16 0.37
N TYR A 91 4.34 -15.89 0.44
CA TYR A 91 3.42 -14.89 0.98
C TYR A 91 2.63 -14.23 -0.14
N PRO A 92 1.35 -13.94 0.10
CA PRO A 92 0.64 -13.02 -0.77
C PRO A 92 0.94 -11.58 -0.33
N ILE A 93 0.88 -10.64 -1.27
CA ILE A 93 0.87 -9.22 -0.98
C ILE A 93 -0.51 -8.69 -1.38
N ILE A 94 -1.13 -7.95 -0.50
CA ILE A 94 -2.38 -7.26 -0.78
C ILE A 94 -2.06 -5.81 -1.07
N ILE A 95 -2.56 -5.28 -2.17
CA ILE A 95 -2.44 -3.86 -2.50
C ILE A 95 -3.71 -3.18 -2.02
N ARG A 96 -3.55 -2.08 -1.32
CA ARG A 96 -4.65 -1.24 -0.87
C ARG A 96 -4.44 0.17 -1.40
N ALA A 97 -5.42 0.71 -2.10
CA ALA A 97 -5.40 2.11 -2.54
C ALA A 97 -6.81 2.66 -2.45
N VAL A 98 -6.95 3.82 -1.83
CA VAL A 98 -8.27 4.42 -1.57
C VAL A 98 -8.27 5.89 -1.94
N THR A 99 -9.46 6.37 -2.28
CA THR A 99 -9.75 7.79 -2.43
C THR A 99 -10.60 8.22 -1.23
N SER A 100 -10.33 9.40 -0.70
CA SER A 100 -11.07 9.93 0.43
C SER A 100 -10.89 11.44 0.49
N GLU A 101 -11.85 12.12 1.11
CA GLU A 101 -11.74 13.55 1.40
C GLU A 101 -11.40 13.81 2.86
N ASP A 102 -11.92 13.00 3.77
CA ASP A 102 -11.85 13.23 5.20
C ASP A 102 -11.41 12.03 6.03
N ALA A 103 -11.06 10.93 5.40
CA ALA A 103 -10.67 9.65 6.02
C ALA A 103 -11.79 8.95 6.80
N MET A 104 -12.94 9.56 7.01
CA MET A 104 -14.08 8.92 7.67
C MET A 104 -14.79 7.95 6.75
N THR A 105 -14.90 8.33 5.48
CA THR A 105 -15.37 7.46 4.41
C THR A 105 -14.31 7.39 3.34
N ALA A 106 -14.18 6.24 2.71
CA ALA A 106 -13.20 6.06 1.66
C ALA A 106 -13.73 5.03 0.64
N ASP A 107 -13.35 5.21 -0.60
CA ASP A 107 -13.68 4.27 -1.66
C ASP A 107 -12.38 3.71 -2.22
N TRP A 108 -12.40 2.46 -2.67
CA TRP A 108 -11.22 1.88 -3.29
C TRP A 108 -10.94 2.57 -4.64
N ALA A 109 -9.68 2.82 -4.92
CA ALA A 109 -9.28 3.52 -6.13
C ALA A 109 -9.40 2.59 -7.34
N ARG A 110 -10.01 3.09 -8.42
CA ARG A 110 -10.14 2.34 -9.69
C ARG A 110 -8.86 2.52 -10.50
N ILE A 111 -7.82 1.82 -10.07
CA ILE A 111 -6.55 1.85 -10.76
C ILE A 111 -6.69 1.12 -12.10
N PRO A 112 -6.18 1.68 -13.21
CA PRO A 112 -6.24 0.98 -14.49
C PRO A 112 -5.63 -0.42 -14.43
N TYR A 113 -6.22 -1.36 -15.15
CA TYR A 113 -5.79 -2.76 -15.09
C TYR A 113 -4.34 -2.97 -15.52
N ASP A 114 -3.86 -2.21 -16.48
CA ASP A 114 -2.45 -2.29 -16.91
C ASP A 114 -1.48 -1.87 -15.81
N VAL A 115 -1.86 -0.90 -14.99
CA VAL A 115 -1.06 -0.48 -13.83
C VAL A 115 -1.07 -1.56 -12.74
N LEU A 116 -2.23 -2.15 -12.46
CA LEU A 116 -2.34 -3.26 -11.51
C LEU A 116 -1.52 -4.47 -11.98
N GLU A 117 -1.56 -4.77 -13.26
CA GLU A 117 -0.78 -5.85 -13.85
C GLU A 117 0.73 -5.59 -13.68
N ALA A 118 1.16 -4.37 -13.93
CA ALA A 118 2.57 -3.99 -13.77
C ALA A 118 3.02 -4.12 -12.32
N MET A 119 2.19 -3.68 -11.36
CA MET A 119 2.48 -3.84 -9.94
C MET A 119 2.62 -5.30 -9.55
N SER A 120 1.66 -6.12 -9.94
CA SER A 120 1.65 -7.55 -9.63
C SER A 120 2.86 -8.26 -10.22
N SER A 121 3.14 -8.01 -11.49
CA SER A 121 4.26 -8.62 -12.18
C SER A 121 5.60 -8.26 -11.52
N ARG A 122 5.80 -7.00 -11.20
CA ARG A 122 7.01 -6.53 -10.54
C ARG A 122 7.15 -7.10 -9.12
N ILE A 123 6.08 -7.10 -8.35
CA ILE A 123 6.12 -7.61 -6.97
C ILE A 123 6.50 -9.08 -6.99
N ILE A 124 5.89 -9.87 -7.85
CA ILE A 124 6.19 -11.31 -7.92
C ILE A 124 7.62 -11.57 -8.40
N ASN A 125 8.10 -10.81 -9.36
CA ASN A 125 9.43 -11.02 -9.95
C ASN A 125 10.56 -10.43 -9.11
N GLU A 126 10.32 -9.33 -8.41
CA GLU A 126 11.40 -8.60 -7.72
C GLU A 126 11.42 -8.83 -6.21
N VAL A 127 10.29 -9.21 -5.59
CA VAL A 127 10.22 -9.39 -4.14
C VAL A 127 10.35 -10.87 -3.80
N PRO A 128 11.48 -11.30 -3.20
CA PRO A 128 11.65 -12.71 -2.84
C PRO A 128 10.59 -13.20 -1.85
N GLY A 129 10.12 -14.42 -2.06
CA GLY A 129 9.15 -15.05 -1.16
C GLY A 129 7.70 -14.70 -1.39
N VAL A 130 7.41 -13.82 -2.34
CA VAL A 130 6.03 -13.45 -2.70
C VAL A 130 5.63 -14.17 -3.98
N ASN A 131 4.50 -14.86 -3.94
CA ASN A 131 4.01 -15.63 -5.08
C ASN A 131 2.59 -15.27 -5.51
N ARG A 132 2.00 -14.27 -4.88
CA ARG A 132 0.64 -13.86 -5.21
C ARG A 132 0.44 -12.38 -4.88
N CYS A 133 -0.35 -11.72 -5.70
CA CYS A 133 -0.72 -10.32 -5.47
C CYS A 133 -2.24 -10.20 -5.62
N ALA A 134 -2.88 -9.49 -4.69
CA ALA A 134 -4.32 -9.23 -4.72
C ALA A 134 -4.57 -7.75 -4.49
N TYR A 135 -5.71 -7.26 -4.93
CA TYR A 135 -6.11 -5.87 -4.73
C TYR A 135 -7.38 -5.82 -3.87
N ASP A 136 -7.32 -5.06 -2.77
CA ASP A 136 -8.44 -4.90 -1.85
C ASP A 136 -9.43 -3.89 -2.42
N ILE A 137 -10.64 -4.35 -2.77
CA ILE A 137 -11.70 -3.55 -3.37
C ILE A 137 -12.82 -3.25 -2.38
N THR A 138 -12.48 -3.08 -1.11
CA THR A 138 -13.44 -2.80 -0.05
C THR A 138 -13.45 -1.31 0.27
N SER A 139 -14.64 -0.73 0.33
CA SER A 139 -14.81 0.66 0.74
C SER A 139 -14.93 0.78 2.26
N LYS A 140 -14.73 1.98 2.77
CA LYS A 140 -14.94 2.31 4.18
C LYS A 140 -16.19 3.20 4.30
N PRO A 141 -17.27 2.81 5.02
CA PRO A 141 -17.50 1.48 5.56
C PRO A 141 -17.81 0.45 4.46
N PRO A 142 -17.80 -0.89 4.73
CA PRO A 142 -17.66 -1.53 6.04
C PRO A 142 -16.21 -1.80 6.46
N GLY A 143 -15.28 -1.81 5.53
CA GLY A 143 -13.88 -2.00 5.87
C GLY A 143 -13.24 -0.73 6.39
N THR A 144 -12.06 -0.84 6.95
CA THR A 144 -11.22 0.30 7.28
C THR A 144 -10.19 0.53 6.17
N ILE A 145 -9.48 1.65 6.20
CA ILE A 145 -8.41 1.90 5.23
C ILE A 145 -7.26 0.96 5.52
N GLU A 146 -6.71 1.02 6.73
CA GLU A 146 -5.69 0.07 7.18
C GLU A 146 -6.34 -1.26 7.56
N TRP A 147 -5.59 -2.35 7.47
CA TRP A 147 -6.09 -3.69 7.78
C TRP A 147 -6.04 -4.02 9.27
N GLU A 148 -5.26 -3.30 10.02
CA GLU A 148 -5.13 -3.54 11.46
C GLU A 148 -5.09 -2.23 12.28
#